data_962ba7b30c228921f5b871e4b7ac9979
#
_entry.id   962ba7b30c228921f5b871e4b7ac9979
#
_cell.length_a   1.000
_cell.length_b   1.000
_cell.length_c   1.000
_cell.angle_alpha   90.00
_cell.angle_beta   90.00
_cell.angle_gamma   90.00
#
_symmetry.space_group_name_H-M   'P 1'
#
loop_
_entity.id
_entity.type
_entity.pdbx_description
1 polymer ?
#
loop_
_entity_poly.entity_id
_entity_poly.type
_entity_poly.pdbx_seq_one_letter_code
_entity_poly.pdbx_strand_id
1 'polypeptide(L)'
;MFGGTFDPIHLGHTTVAADAAEHIGAEKIVFVPAKRSPLKGFLPRANDNHRLKMISLAIAGEKNFQVSDYELKRPAPSYTLATIRKFQADYGSETSIHWLVGADGVDDLAYWYKITELIDACNLTTMYRAGCEPPDFAKFEEIWGRERIEKLQRNIIQTPLVDISSTEIRDRIALNGDITKMLPSAVADYIRKNSLYQSKDTAGDG
;
A
#
# COMPACT_ATOMS: atom_id res chain seq x y z
N MET A 1 4.49 -6.86 4.83
CA MET A 1 4.71 -5.39 4.66
C MET A 1 3.75 -4.89 3.61
N PHE A 2 3.20 -3.71 3.81
CA PHE A 2 2.24 -3.12 2.88
C PHE A 2 2.70 -1.74 2.44
N GLY A 3 3.22 -1.65 1.21
CA GLY A 3 3.67 -0.40 0.59
C GLY A 3 2.55 0.32 -0.13
N GLY A 4 2.54 1.63 -0.06
CA GLY A 4 1.52 2.41 -0.76
C GLY A 4 1.69 3.92 -0.64
N THR A 5 0.94 4.66 -1.43
CA THR A 5 0.91 6.13 -1.31
C THR A 5 0.16 6.56 -0.04
N PHE A 6 -0.94 5.88 0.30
CA PHE A 6 -1.81 6.15 1.45
C PHE A 6 -2.21 7.64 1.54
N ASP A 7 -2.89 8.12 0.51
CA ASP A 7 -3.22 9.55 0.33
C ASP A 7 -4.74 9.80 0.12
N PRO A 8 -5.59 9.54 1.17
CA PRO A 8 -5.28 9.02 2.50
C PRO A 8 -5.30 7.49 2.58
N ILE A 9 -4.81 6.93 3.71
CA ILE A 9 -5.15 5.58 4.14
C ILE A 9 -6.66 5.50 4.43
N HIS A 10 -7.27 4.33 4.17
CA HIS A 10 -8.71 4.12 4.34
C HIS A 10 -9.03 2.70 4.81
N LEU A 11 -10.30 2.45 5.17
CA LEU A 11 -10.76 1.16 5.68
C LEU A 11 -10.41 0.00 4.74
N GLY A 12 -10.44 0.21 3.42
CA GLY A 12 -10.03 -0.82 2.47
C GLY A 12 -8.58 -1.28 2.68
N HIS A 13 -7.65 -0.36 2.95
CA HIS A 13 -6.27 -0.72 3.21
C HIS A 13 -6.12 -1.53 4.52
N THR A 14 -6.76 -1.10 5.59
CA THR A 14 -6.64 -1.79 6.89
C THR A 14 -7.33 -3.14 6.90
N THR A 15 -8.50 -3.26 6.26
CA THR A 15 -9.24 -4.52 6.14
C THR A 15 -8.45 -5.56 5.34
N VAL A 16 -7.96 -5.23 4.14
CA VAL A 16 -7.20 -6.19 3.34
C VAL A 16 -5.85 -6.54 3.97
N ALA A 17 -5.24 -5.62 4.71
CA ALA A 17 -4.00 -5.90 5.44
C ALA A 17 -4.23 -6.88 6.60
N ALA A 18 -5.32 -6.73 7.35
CA ALA A 18 -5.70 -7.64 8.45
C ALA A 18 -5.99 -9.05 7.91
N ASP A 19 -6.79 -9.15 6.87
CA ASP A 19 -7.13 -10.40 6.21
C ASP A 19 -5.89 -11.11 5.63
N ALA A 20 -5.01 -10.36 4.96
CA ALA A 20 -3.74 -10.89 4.46
C ALA A 20 -2.83 -11.38 5.59
N ALA A 21 -2.78 -10.68 6.73
CA ALA A 21 -2.00 -11.11 7.89
C ALA A 21 -2.49 -12.46 8.42
N GLU A 22 -3.80 -12.67 8.50
CA GLU A 22 -4.41 -13.92 8.93
C GLU A 22 -4.08 -15.07 7.96
N HIS A 23 -4.26 -14.85 6.65
CA HIS A 23 -3.96 -15.85 5.62
C HIS A 23 -2.49 -16.29 5.61
N ILE A 24 -1.57 -15.37 5.83
CA ILE A 24 -0.13 -15.62 5.84
C ILE A 24 0.34 -16.18 7.19
N GLY A 25 -0.44 -16.01 8.26
CA GLY A 25 0.00 -16.26 9.63
C GLY A 25 1.06 -15.24 10.08
N ALA A 26 0.96 -13.99 9.63
CA ALA A 26 1.96 -12.97 9.90
C ALA A 26 1.84 -12.42 11.32
N GLU A 27 2.96 -12.38 12.05
CA GLU A 27 3.03 -11.80 13.39
C GLU A 27 2.86 -10.29 13.39
N LYS A 28 3.21 -9.64 12.27
CA LYS A 28 3.27 -8.18 12.18
C LYS A 28 2.96 -7.69 10.76
N ILE A 29 2.20 -6.61 10.67
CA ILE A 29 2.02 -5.82 9.44
C ILE A 29 2.74 -4.47 9.59
N VAL A 30 3.61 -4.16 8.63
CA VAL A 30 4.30 -2.86 8.56
C VAL A 30 3.78 -2.09 7.34
N PHE A 31 3.09 -0.99 7.60
CA PHE A 31 2.70 -0.03 6.56
C PHE A 31 3.89 0.83 6.19
N VAL A 32 4.19 0.93 4.89
CA VAL A 32 5.35 1.69 4.39
C VAL A 32 4.87 2.73 3.38
N PRO A 33 4.62 3.97 3.83
CA PRO A 33 4.25 5.04 2.91
C PRO A 33 5.40 5.38 1.98
N ALA A 34 5.15 5.30 0.67
CA ALA A 34 6.13 5.67 -0.35
C ALA A 34 6.39 7.19 -0.34
N LYS A 35 7.64 7.61 -0.44
CA LYS A 35 8.01 9.02 -0.69
C LYS A 35 7.43 9.49 -2.02
N ARG A 36 7.71 8.70 -3.05
CA ARG A 36 7.17 8.83 -4.39
C ARG A 36 7.25 7.48 -5.09
N SER A 37 6.11 7.00 -5.57
CA SER A 37 6.09 5.77 -6.37
C SER A 37 6.80 6.00 -7.71
N PRO A 38 7.69 5.10 -8.14
CA PRO A 38 8.36 5.20 -9.44
C PRO A 38 7.40 5.21 -10.63
N LEU A 39 6.25 4.50 -10.49
CA LEU A 39 5.27 4.29 -11.56
C LEU A 39 4.17 5.35 -11.59
N LYS A 40 4.03 6.16 -10.53
CA LYS A 40 3.02 7.21 -10.49
C LYS A 40 3.62 8.54 -10.96
N GLY A 41 3.06 9.10 -12.03
CA GLY A 41 3.50 10.37 -12.61
C GLY A 41 3.17 11.62 -11.80
N PHE A 42 2.52 11.47 -10.62
CA PHE A 42 2.08 12.57 -9.77
C PHE A 42 2.58 12.40 -8.33
N LEU A 43 2.69 13.53 -7.64
CA LEU A 43 3.00 13.57 -6.20
C LEU A 43 1.72 13.36 -5.38
N PRO A 44 1.84 12.80 -4.16
CA PRO A 44 0.74 12.78 -3.20
C PRO A 44 0.21 14.20 -2.93
N ARG A 45 -1.10 14.35 -2.73
CA ARG A 45 -1.72 15.64 -2.37
C ARG A 45 -1.40 16.03 -0.93
N ALA A 46 -1.42 15.08 -0.01
CA ALA A 46 -0.97 15.30 1.36
C ALA A 46 0.55 15.09 1.46
N ASN A 47 1.22 15.96 2.23
CA ASN A 47 2.65 15.81 2.48
C ASN A 47 2.96 14.54 3.32
N ASP A 48 4.24 14.20 3.39
CA ASP A 48 4.71 12.98 4.06
C ASP A 48 4.28 12.90 5.53
N ASN A 49 4.34 14.02 6.27
CA ASN A 49 3.97 14.06 7.68
C ASN A 49 2.46 13.80 7.89
N HIS A 50 1.62 14.36 7.04
CA HIS A 50 0.19 14.11 7.09
C HIS A 50 -0.13 12.65 6.77
N ARG A 51 0.49 12.07 5.74
CA ARG A 51 0.27 10.66 5.37
C ARG A 51 0.72 9.72 6.48
N LEU A 52 1.91 9.93 7.04
CA LEU A 52 2.44 9.17 8.18
C LEU A 52 1.50 9.25 9.39
N LYS A 53 1.01 10.44 9.72
CA LYS A 53 0.10 10.65 10.84
C LYS A 53 -1.26 9.97 10.63
N MET A 54 -1.81 10.04 9.42
CA MET A 54 -3.07 9.36 9.07
C MET A 54 -2.93 7.84 9.19
N ILE A 55 -1.81 7.25 8.74
CA ILE A 55 -1.55 5.83 8.92
C ILE A 55 -1.48 5.48 10.42
N SER A 56 -0.69 6.23 11.20
CA SER A 56 -0.57 6.00 12.65
C SER A 56 -1.93 6.05 13.35
N LEU A 57 -2.82 6.96 12.95
CA LEU A 57 -4.18 7.05 13.49
C LEU A 57 -5.06 5.87 13.06
N ALA A 58 -4.92 5.44 11.81
CA ALA A 58 -5.72 4.33 11.27
C ALA A 58 -5.42 2.99 11.95
N ILE A 59 -4.19 2.79 12.41
CA ILE A 59 -3.73 1.52 12.98
C ILE A 59 -3.58 1.55 14.51
N ALA A 60 -3.96 2.64 15.18
CA ALA A 60 -3.71 2.83 16.62
C ALA A 60 -4.35 1.77 17.53
N GLY A 61 -5.42 1.08 17.06
CA GLY A 61 -6.09 0.01 17.80
C GLY A 61 -5.51 -1.39 17.57
N GLU A 62 -4.60 -1.55 16.60
CA GLU A 62 -4.11 -2.85 16.15
C GLU A 62 -2.71 -3.12 16.72
N LYS A 63 -2.61 -4.11 17.62
CA LYS A 63 -1.35 -4.41 18.36
C LYS A 63 -0.21 -4.87 17.45
N ASN A 64 -0.53 -5.55 16.36
CA ASN A 64 0.40 -6.11 15.38
C ASN A 64 0.61 -5.24 14.14
N PHE A 65 -0.03 -4.06 14.08
CA PHE A 65 0.19 -3.12 12.98
C PHE A 65 1.22 -2.04 13.38
N GLN A 66 2.11 -1.74 12.46
CA GLN A 66 3.13 -0.71 12.62
C GLN A 66 3.23 0.13 11.35
N VAL A 67 3.78 1.32 11.48
CA VAL A 67 4.13 2.16 10.33
C VAL A 67 5.63 2.45 10.34
N SER A 68 6.25 2.40 9.17
CA SER A 68 7.65 2.78 8.98
C SER A 68 7.75 4.01 8.09
N ASP A 69 8.49 4.99 8.53
CA ASP A 69 8.82 6.20 7.77
C ASP A 69 10.10 6.05 6.91
N TYR A 70 10.60 4.84 6.77
CA TYR A 70 11.87 4.56 6.10
C TYR A 70 11.95 5.16 4.69
N GLU A 71 10.93 4.94 3.86
CA GLU A 71 10.93 5.48 2.50
C GLU A 71 10.74 7.00 2.47
N LEU A 72 10.01 7.57 3.44
CA LEU A 72 9.81 9.01 3.54
C LEU A 72 11.10 9.78 3.85
N LYS A 73 12.03 9.15 4.59
CA LYS A 73 13.32 9.72 4.96
C LYS A 73 14.39 9.60 3.88
N ARG A 74 14.13 8.92 2.80
CA ARG A 74 15.09 8.68 1.71
C ARG A 74 14.80 9.56 0.50
N PRO A 75 15.80 9.80 -0.38
CA PRO A 75 15.56 10.41 -1.67
C PRO A 75 14.55 9.59 -2.49
N ALA A 76 13.67 10.28 -3.21
CA ALA A 76 12.80 9.64 -4.19
C ALA A 76 13.59 9.19 -5.43
N PRO A 77 13.10 8.17 -6.17
CA PRO A 77 11.88 7.40 -5.92
C PRO A 77 12.07 6.28 -4.89
N SER A 78 10.94 5.79 -4.36
CA SER A 78 10.91 4.65 -3.43
C SER A 78 10.98 3.33 -4.20
N TYR A 79 12.04 2.56 -4.02
CA TYR A 79 12.18 1.25 -4.62
C TYR A 79 11.96 0.14 -3.58
N THR A 80 10.98 -0.71 -3.81
CA THR A 80 10.59 -1.81 -2.91
C THR A 80 11.78 -2.70 -2.54
N LEU A 81 12.64 -3.05 -3.48
CA LEU A 81 13.82 -3.88 -3.22
C LEU A 81 14.75 -3.27 -2.14
N ALA A 82 14.94 -1.95 -2.17
CA ALA A 82 15.77 -1.28 -1.14
C ALA A 82 15.12 -1.35 0.23
N THR A 83 13.79 -1.25 0.29
CA THR A 83 13.01 -1.40 1.51
C THR A 83 13.10 -2.83 2.05
N ILE A 84 12.90 -3.84 1.21
CA ILE A 84 13.02 -5.25 1.59
C ILE A 84 14.40 -5.55 2.17
N ARG A 85 15.49 -5.15 1.48
CA ARG A 85 16.86 -5.36 1.95
C ARG A 85 17.13 -4.72 3.31
N LYS A 86 16.57 -3.51 3.55
CA LYS A 86 16.68 -2.85 4.85
C LYS A 86 16.02 -3.68 5.95
N PHE A 87 14.80 -4.14 5.71
CA PHE A 87 14.08 -4.91 6.73
C PHE A 87 14.65 -6.32 6.93
N GLN A 88 15.22 -6.94 5.89
CA GLN A 88 16.00 -8.18 6.06
C GLN A 88 17.21 -7.97 6.98
N ALA A 89 17.93 -6.85 6.80
CA ALA A 89 19.04 -6.52 7.67
C ALA A 89 18.62 -6.25 9.13
N ASP A 90 17.43 -5.66 9.32
CA ASP A 90 16.92 -5.33 10.67
C ASP A 90 16.37 -6.54 11.42
N TYR A 91 15.64 -7.42 10.70
CA TYR A 91 14.94 -8.56 11.32
C TYR A 91 15.71 -9.87 11.26
N GLY A 92 16.78 -9.94 10.47
CA GLY A 92 17.61 -11.13 10.30
C GLY A 92 17.08 -12.12 9.25
N SER A 93 17.90 -13.11 8.91
CA SER A 93 17.67 -14.07 7.84
C SER A 93 16.51 -15.02 8.09
N GLU A 94 16.17 -15.25 9.35
CA GLU A 94 15.08 -16.18 9.76
C GLU A 94 13.69 -15.57 9.58
N THR A 95 13.59 -14.26 9.27
CA THR A 95 12.32 -13.58 9.09
C THR A 95 11.82 -13.73 7.65
N SER A 96 10.66 -14.38 7.50
CA SER A 96 9.94 -14.42 6.22
C SER A 96 9.25 -13.08 5.96
N ILE A 97 9.69 -12.36 4.93
CA ILE A 97 9.10 -11.07 4.55
C ILE A 97 8.11 -11.28 3.39
N HIS A 98 6.87 -10.86 3.62
CA HIS A 98 5.83 -10.77 2.60
C HIS A 98 5.58 -9.30 2.23
N TRP A 99 5.67 -8.97 0.95
CA TRP A 99 5.27 -7.67 0.42
C TRP A 99 3.92 -7.78 -0.25
N LEU A 100 2.91 -7.07 0.28
CA LEU A 100 1.54 -7.12 -0.21
C LEU A 100 1.38 -6.26 -1.47
N VAL A 101 0.81 -6.85 -2.52
CA VAL A 101 0.55 -6.21 -3.82
C VAL A 101 -0.92 -6.46 -4.19
N GLY A 102 -1.65 -5.44 -4.64
CA GLY A 102 -2.98 -5.63 -5.22
C GLY A 102 -2.89 -6.30 -6.60
N ALA A 103 -3.85 -7.13 -6.94
CA ALA A 103 -3.89 -7.82 -8.23
C ALA A 103 -3.94 -6.86 -9.44
N ASP A 104 -4.50 -5.66 -9.25
CA ASP A 104 -4.51 -4.57 -10.23
C ASP A 104 -3.12 -4.04 -10.58
N GLY A 105 -2.11 -4.28 -9.71
CA GLY A 105 -0.72 -3.90 -9.94
C GLY A 105 0.16 -5.00 -10.56
N VAL A 106 -0.39 -6.19 -10.85
CA VAL A 106 0.41 -7.33 -11.34
C VAL A 106 1.06 -7.05 -12.70
N ASP A 107 0.34 -6.40 -13.60
CA ASP A 107 0.88 -6.05 -14.93
C ASP A 107 2.02 -5.04 -14.84
N ASP A 108 1.98 -4.17 -13.83
CA ASP A 108 3.02 -3.19 -13.59
C ASP A 108 4.28 -3.78 -12.96
N LEU A 109 4.23 -5.02 -12.43
CA LEU A 109 5.41 -5.67 -11.83
C LEU A 109 6.60 -5.76 -12.79
N ALA A 110 6.35 -5.91 -14.08
CA ALA A 110 7.41 -5.94 -15.11
C ALA A 110 8.24 -4.65 -15.15
N TYR A 111 7.69 -3.55 -14.70
CA TYR A 111 8.36 -2.24 -14.64
C TYR A 111 8.98 -1.94 -13.27
N TRP A 112 8.84 -2.87 -12.30
CA TRP A 112 9.45 -2.66 -10.99
C TRP A 112 10.96 -2.80 -11.04
N TYR A 113 11.65 -1.90 -10.34
CA TYR A 113 13.10 -1.89 -10.28
C TYR A 113 13.64 -3.23 -9.79
N LYS A 114 14.43 -3.90 -10.67
CA LYS A 114 15.05 -5.20 -10.39
C LYS A 114 14.06 -6.26 -9.89
N ILE A 115 12.95 -6.41 -10.59
CA ILE A 115 11.83 -7.28 -10.16
C ILE A 115 12.29 -8.71 -9.86
N THR A 116 13.18 -9.29 -10.63
CA THR A 116 13.68 -10.66 -10.40
C THR A 116 14.45 -10.78 -9.09
N GLU A 117 15.32 -9.80 -8.77
CA GLU A 117 15.99 -9.74 -7.47
C GLU A 117 14.97 -9.55 -6.32
N LEU A 118 13.88 -8.82 -6.54
CA LEU A 118 12.83 -8.62 -5.55
C LEU A 118 12.04 -9.90 -5.29
N ILE A 119 11.65 -10.63 -6.35
CA ILE A 119 10.97 -11.93 -6.23
C ILE A 119 11.85 -12.92 -5.46
N ASP A 120 13.17 -12.93 -5.71
CA ASP A 120 14.10 -13.79 -5.00
C ASP A 120 14.26 -13.38 -3.52
N ALA A 121 14.26 -12.07 -3.24
CA ALA A 121 14.53 -11.52 -1.91
C ALA A 121 13.36 -11.66 -0.92
N CYS A 122 12.10 -11.70 -1.37
CA CYS A 122 10.93 -11.76 -0.48
C CYS A 122 9.78 -12.53 -1.12
N ASN A 123 8.69 -12.71 -0.37
CA ASN A 123 7.44 -13.22 -0.92
C ASN A 123 6.58 -12.04 -1.39
N LEU A 124 6.41 -11.90 -2.72
CA LEU A 124 5.41 -10.97 -3.25
C LEU A 124 4.04 -11.64 -3.10
N THR A 125 3.25 -11.20 -2.13
CA THR A 125 1.93 -11.75 -1.86
C THR A 125 0.88 -10.91 -2.58
N THR A 126 0.28 -11.51 -3.60
CA THR A 126 -0.72 -10.83 -4.43
C THR A 126 -2.11 -11.04 -3.89
N MET A 127 -2.77 -9.94 -3.56
CA MET A 127 -4.13 -9.91 -3.05
C MET A 127 -5.10 -9.67 -4.20
N TYR A 128 -6.07 -10.56 -4.41
CA TYR A 128 -7.16 -10.34 -5.34
C TYR A 128 -8.51 -10.32 -4.63
N ARG A 129 -9.45 -9.58 -5.18
CA ARG A 129 -10.77 -9.36 -4.56
C ARG A 129 -11.67 -10.57 -4.76
N ALA A 130 -12.46 -10.92 -3.75
CA ALA A 130 -13.52 -11.92 -3.88
C ALA A 130 -14.45 -11.56 -5.06
N GLY A 131 -14.76 -12.55 -5.90
CA GLY A 131 -15.56 -12.37 -7.11
C GLY A 131 -14.78 -11.92 -8.35
N CYS A 132 -13.49 -11.68 -8.26
CA CYS A 132 -12.60 -11.46 -9.41
C CYS A 132 -11.79 -12.72 -9.71
N GLU A 133 -11.30 -12.84 -10.94
CA GLU A 133 -10.36 -13.89 -11.30
C GLU A 133 -9.00 -13.66 -10.63
N PRO A 134 -8.33 -14.73 -10.17
CA PRO A 134 -6.97 -14.62 -9.65
C PRO A 134 -6.01 -14.13 -10.75
N PRO A 135 -4.94 -13.40 -10.39
CA PRO A 135 -3.99 -12.91 -11.37
C PRO A 135 -3.22 -14.06 -12.02
N ASP A 136 -2.98 -13.95 -13.33
CA ASP A 136 -2.17 -14.89 -14.09
C ASP A 136 -0.74 -14.38 -14.25
N PHE A 137 0.22 -15.16 -13.75
CA PHE A 137 1.65 -14.89 -13.88
C PHE A 137 2.30 -15.66 -15.03
N ALA A 138 1.62 -16.61 -15.68
CA ALA A 138 2.20 -17.46 -16.72
C ALA A 138 2.79 -16.63 -17.90
N LYS A 139 2.17 -15.50 -18.21
CA LYS A 139 2.65 -14.56 -19.24
C LYS A 139 4.06 -14.01 -19.02
N PHE A 140 4.59 -14.12 -17.80
CA PHE A 140 5.93 -13.65 -17.44
C PHE A 140 6.97 -14.79 -17.36
N GLU A 141 6.58 -16.05 -17.63
CA GLU A 141 7.46 -17.21 -17.42
C GLU A 141 8.74 -17.13 -18.30
N GLU A 142 8.62 -16.71 -19.55
CA GLU A 142 9.75 -16.53 -20.45
C GLU A 142 10.77 -15.48 -19.95
N ILE A 143 10.29 -14.47 -19.19
CA ILE A 143 11.13 -13.35 -18.73
C ILE A 143 11.73 -13.61 -17.36
N TRP A 144 10.92 -14.20 -16.43
CA TRP A 144 11.33 -14.35 -15.03
C TRP A 144 11.74 -15.77 -14.65
N GLY A 145 11.43 -16.76 -15.50
CA GLY A 145 11.71 -18.17 -15.29
C GLY A 145 10.64 -18.85 -14.41
N ARG A 146 10.48 -20.15 -14.64
CA ARG A 146 9.42 -20.99 -14.06
C ARG A 146 9.42 -20.98 -12.52
N GLU A 147 10.58 -21.07 -11.87
CA GLU A 147 10.67 -21.12 -10.41
C GLU A 147 10.08 -19.87 -9.73
N ARG A 148 10.32 -18.67 -10.33
CA ARG A 148 9.78 -17.41 -9.84
C ARG A 148 8.27 -17.32 -10.06
N ILE A 149 7.79 -17.82 -11.21
CA ILE A 149 6.34 -17.88 -11.48
C ILE A 149 5.65 -18.80 -10.46
N GLU A 150 6.18 -19.98 -10.22
CA GLU A 150 5.64 -20.90 -9.20
C GLU A 150 5.66 -20.28 -7.80
N LYS A 151 6.71 -19.51 -7.46
CA LYS A 151 6.78 -18.77 -6.18
C LYS A 151 5.68 -17.70 -6.09
N LEU A 152 5.45 -16.93 -7.15
CA LEU A 152 4.40 -15.91 -7.19
C LEU A 152 3.00 -16.55 -7.09
N GLN A 153 2.74 -17.62 -7.82
CA GLN A 153 1.46 -18.34 -7.80
C GLN A 153 1.13 -18.89 -6.41
N ARG A 154 2.12 -19.43 -5.68
CA ARG A 154 1.94 -19.90 -4.29
C ARG A 154 1.61 -18.78 -3.29
N ASN A 155 1.89 -17.54 -3.64
CA ASN A 155 1.66 -16.36 -2.81
C ASN A 155 0.47 -15.51 -3.29
N ILE A 156 -0.53 -16.13 -3.92
CA ILE A 156 -1.80 -15.48 -4.26
C ILE A 156 -2.79 -15.74 -3.14
N ILE A 157 -3.42 -14.70 -2.64
CA ILE A 157 -4.46 -14.78 -1.61
C ILE A 157 -5.71 -14.03 -2.02
N GLN A 158 -6.88 -14.60 -1.71
CA GLN A 158 -8.15 -13.93 -1.89
C GLN A 158 -8.45 -13.06 -0.66
N THR A 159 -8.83 -11.81 -0.89
CA THR A 159 -9.20 -10.86 0.16
C THR A 159 -10.64 -10.39 -0.01
N PRO A 160 -11.27 -9.86 1.05
CA PRO A 160 -12.61 -9.30 0.97
C PRO A 160 -12.72 -8.22 -0.11
N LEU A 161 -13.90 -8.14 -0.74
CA LEU A 161 -14.22 -7.03 -1.63
C LEU A 161 -14.47 -5.78 -0.78
N VAL A 162 -13.58 -4.80 -0.86
CA VAL A 162 -13.75 -3.48 -0.26
C VAL A 162 -13.66 -2.43 -1.34
N ASP A 163 -14.80 -1.86 -1.70
CA ASP A 163 -14.90 -0.87 -2.78
C ASP A 163 -14.71 0.55 -2.22
N ILE A 164 -13.47 0.86 -1.88
CA ILE A 164 -13.05 2.17 -1.36
C ILE A 164 -11.73 2.55 -2.04
N SER A 165 -11.66 3.77 -2.59
CA SER A 165 -10.42 4.30 -3.14
C SER A 165 -10.03 5.65 -2.53
N SER A 166 -8.71 5.90 -2.41
CA SER A 166 -8.20 7.20 -1.98
C SER A 166 -8.63 8.33 -2.92
N THR A 167 -8.80 8.05 -4.21
CA THR A 167 -9.26 9.05 -5.20
C THR A 167 -10.69 9.45 -4.90
N GLU A 168 -11.59 8.49 -4.74
CA GLU A 168 -12.98 8.76 -4.40
C GLU A 168 -13.11 9.55 -3.10
N ILE A 169 -12.31 9.20 -2.07
CA ILE A 169 -12.30 9.93 -0.80
C ILE A 169 -11.93 11.40 -1.01
N ARG A 170 -10.86 11.65 -1.77
CA ARG A 170 -10.43 13.03 -2.05
C ARG A 170 -11.47 13.82 -2.83
N ASP A 171 -12.12 13.19 -3.80
CA ASP A 171 -13.15 13.84 -4.63
C ASP A 171 -14.41 14.15 -3.79
N ARG A 172 -14.81 13.21 -2.91
CA ARG A 172 -15.92 13.47 -1.96
C ARG A 172 -15.59 14.61 -1.01
N ILE A 173 -14.36 14.67 -0.45
CA ILE A 173 -13.95 15.77 0.44
C ILE A 173 -14.00 17.12 -0.31
N ALA A 174 -13.49 17.16 -1.55
CA ALA A 174 -13.52 18.37 -2.38
C ALA A 174 -14.94 18.89 -2.66
N LEU A 175 -15.93 17.99 -2.64
CA LEU A 175 -17.36 18.28 -2.83
C LEU A 175 -18.15 18.34 -1.51
N ASN A 176 -17.50 18.39 -0.35
CA ASN A 176 -18.11 18.31 0.99
C ASN A 176 -19.03 17.08 1.19
N GLY A 177 -18.72 15.97 0.53
CA GLY A 177 -19.46 14.72 0.61
C GLY A 177 -19.14 13.91 1.86
N ASP A 178 -19.99 12.92 2.15
CA ASP A 178 -19.80 12.03 3.31
C ASP A 178 -18.69 10.99 3.04
N ILE A 179 -17.76 10.88 3.99
CA ILE A 179 -16.63 9.95 4.00
C ILE A 179 -16.59 9.04 5.24
N THR A 180 -17.63 9.11 6.09
CA THR A 180 -17.63 8.45 7.41
C THR A 180 -17.51 6.93 7.34
N LYS A 181 -18.03 6.31 6.28
CA LYS A 181 -17.96 4.86 6.04
C LYS A 181 -16.70 4.40 5.30
N MET A 182 -15.83 5.34 4.93
CA MET A 182 -14.65 5.06 4.13
C MET A 182 -13.35 5.12 4.93
N LEU A 183 -13.36 5.85 6.03
CA LEU A 183 -12.19 6.14 6.85
C LEU A 183 -12.40 5.74 8.31
N PRO A 184 -11.35 5.32 9.04
CA PRO A 184 -11.37 5.35 10.49
C PRO A 184 -11.73 6.76 11.00
N SER A 185 -12.56 6.87 12.03
CA SER A 185 -13.04 8.17 12.55
C SER A 185 -11.89 9.14 12.86
N ALA A 186 -10.84 8.64 13.52
CA ALA A 186 -9.66 9.44 13.86
C ALA A 186 -8.93 10.02 12.61
N VAL A 187 -8.97 9.30 11.49
CA VAL A 187 -8.40 9.80 10.21
C VAL A 187 -9.31 10.86 9.60
N ALA A 188 -10.63 10.64 9.61
CA ALA A 188 -11.60 11.63 9.12
C ALA A 188 -11.51 12.94 9.89
N ASP A 189 -11.41 12.86 11.24
CA ASP A 189 -11.26 14.04 12.10
C ASP A 189 -9.93 14.76 11.84
N TYR A 190 -8.85 14.01 11.63
CA TYR A 190 -7.55 14.59 11.30
C TYR A 190 -7.59 15.35 9.97
N ILE A 191 -8.22 14.77 8.95
CA ILE A 191 -8.39 15.39 7.62
C ILE A 191 -9.17 16.70 7.75
N ARG A 192 -10.29 16.70 8.47
CA ARG A 192 -11.10 17.91 8.71
C ARG A 192 -10.31 18.98 9.46
N LYS A 193 -9.66 18.62 10.57
CA LYS A 193 -8.87 19.54 11.40
C LYS A 193 -7.75 20.23 10.63
N ASN A 194 -7.15 19.56 9.65
CA ASN A 194 -6.02 20.07 8.87
C ASN A 194 -6.43 20.57 7.48
N SER A 195 -7.75 20.64 7.18
CA SER A 195 -8.29 21.08 5.89
C SER A 195 -7.65 20.38 4.68
N LEU A 196 -7.36 19.05 4.83
CA LEU A 196 -6.74 18.29 3.76
C LEU A 196 -7.75 17.95 2.67
N TYR A 197 -7.29 17.96 1.42
CA TYR A 197 -8.04 17.58 0.21
C TYR A 197 -9.22 18.48 -0.16
N GLN A 198 -9.42 19.59 0.55
CA GLN A 198 -10.45 20.55 0.18
C GLN A 198 -10.09 21.22 -1.15
N SER A 199 -11.10 21.56 -1.95
CA SER A 199 -10.90 22.47 -3.07
C SER A 199 -10.35 23.79 -2.52
N LYS A 200 -9.25 24.29 -3.07
CA LYS A 200 -8.93 25.71 -2.86
C LYS A 200 -10.07 26.47 -3.54
N ASP A 201 -10.96 27.06 -2.76
CA ASP A 201 -11.81 28.09 -3.28
C ASP A 201 -10.86 29.05 -4.00
N THR A 202 -11.09 29.25 -5.27
CA THR A 202 -10.60 30.44 -5.97
C THR A 202 -11.19 31.60 -5.21
N ALA A 203 -10.45 32.06 -4.17
CA ALA A 203 -10.74 33.35 -3.55
C ALA A 203 -10.74 34.34 -4.68
N GLY A 204 -11.92 34.89 -4.96
CA GLY A 204 -12.14 35.82 -6.05
C GLY A 204 -11.17 36.96 -5.94
N ASP A 205 -10.51 37.21 -7.06
CA ASP A 205 -10.01 38.54 -7.37
C ASP A 205 -11.26 39.43 -7.45
N GLY A 206 -11.45 40.23 -6.39
CA GLY A 206 -12.35 41.38 -6.36
C GLY A 206 -11.51 42.63 -6.21
#